data_1ef10da4a57d15d9747be79636c6d44d
#
_entry.id   1ef10da4a57d15d9747be79636c6d44d
#
_cell.length_a   1.000
_cell.length_b   1.000
_cell.length_c   1.000
_cell.angle_alpha   90.00
_cell.angle_beta   90.00
_cell.angle_gamma   90.00
#
_symmetry.space_group_name_H-M   'P 1'
#
loop_
_entity.id
_entity.type
_entity.pdbx_description
1 polymer ?
#
loop_
_entity_poly.entity_id
_entity_poly.type
_entity_poly.pdbx_seq_one_letter_code
_entity_poly.pdbx_strand_id
1 'polypeptide(L)'
;MQQGLCSYFFEGAHPGTAVELNRCIYNAMNDAPKGTKRRRGDELFCRDGKETCEDCRETEFEKIKSVHFTLCQKPWICPRHSLQQPNCRKFMKSWFAIRKNLDEKNGVETSTENINFHNDVFQGLCTGQGAQNYKRYLEPA
;
A
#
# COMPACT_ATOMS: atom_id res chain seq x y z
N MET A 1 13.04 14.70 2.31
CA MET A 1 13.80 15.29 3.42
C MET A 1 13.38 14.83 4.82
N GLN A 2 12.10 14.71 5.15
CA GLN A 2 11.64 14.30 6.49
C GLN A 2 12.09 12.90 6.93
N GLN A 3 12.12 11.92 6.03
CA GLN A 3 12.51 10.54 6.37
C GLN A 3 13.96 10.43 6.85
N GLY A 4 14.88 11.18 6.24
CA GLY A 4 16.30 11.20 6.66
C GLY A 4 16.48 11.81 8.06
N LEU A 5 15.66 12.80 8.43
CA LEU A 5 15.71 13.42 9.75
C LEU A 5 15.26 12.45 10.85
N CYS A 6 14.19 11.67 10.61
CA CYS A 6 13.73 10.67 11.57
C CYS A 6 14.80 9.60 11.81
N SER A 7 15.40 9.05 10.75
CA SER A 7 16.48 8.06 10.91
C SER A 7 17.68 8.65 11.66
N TYR A 8 18.11 9.85 11.32
CA TYR A 8 19.20 10.53 12.04
C TYR A 8 18.88 10.72 13.52
N PHE A 9 17.67 11.18 13.84
CA PHE A 9 17.25 11.44 15.21
C PHE A 9 17.22 10.16 16.04
N PHE A 10 16.53 9.12 15.58
CA PHE A 10 16.30 7.90 16.37
C PHE A 10 17.44 6.89 16.30
N GLU A 11 18.15 6.79 15.17
CA GLU A 11 19.25 5.83 15.01
C GLU A 11 20.62 6.43 15.40
N GLY A 12 20.80 7.74 15.20
CA GLY A 12 22.07 8.43 15.44
C GLY A 12 22.11 9.23 16.73
N ALA A 13 21.22 10.22 16.90
CA ALA A 13 21.27 11.15 18.01
C ALA A 13 20.67 10.60 19.32
N HIS A 14 19.62 9.78 19.20
CA HIS A 14 18.88 9.23 20.35
C HIS A 14 18.61 7.72 20.17
N PRO A 15 19.66 6.88 20.07
CA PRO A 15 19.48 5.45 19.87
C PRO A 15 18.72 4.83 21.06
N GLY A 16 17.84 3.86 20.75
CA GLY A 16 17.05 3.16 21.77
C GLY A 16 15.80 3.89 22.25
N THR A 17 15.51 5.09 21.73
CA THR A 17 14.28 5.86 22.06
C THR A 17 13.09 5.55 21.18
N ALA A 18 13.26 4.70 20.16
CA ALA A 18 12.19 4.24 19.28
C ALA A 18 12.26 2.71 19.08
N VAL A 19 11.13 2.14 18.75
CA VAL A 19 11.01 0.73 18.38
C VAL A 19 10.71 0.63 16.89
N GLU A 20 11.55 -0.11 16.15
CA GLU A 20 11.29 -0.40 14.74
C GLU A 20 10.15 -1.44 14.65
N LEU A 21 9.06 -1.06 14.01
CA LEU A 21 7.94 -1.97 13.77
C LEU A 21 8.21 -2.85 12.55
N ASN A 22 7.63 -4.05 12.54
CA ASN A 22 7.72 -4.96 11.40
C ASN A 22 7.10 -4.30 10.16
N ARG A 23 7.93 -4.07 9.14
CA ARG A 23 7.54 -3.34 7.93
C ARG A 23 6.53 -4.08 7.07
N CYS A 24 6.53 -5.41 7.08
CA CYS A 24 5.57 -6.20 6.34
C CYS A 24 4.16 -6.13 6.95
N ILE A 25 4.08 -5.73 8.23
CA ILE A 25 2.82 -5.58 8.96
C ILE A 25 2.36 -4.12 8.99
N TYR A 26 3.25 -3.19 9.33
CA TYR A 26 2.90 -1.79 9.60
C TYR A 26 3.23 -0.80 8.48
N ASN A 27 3.87 -1.27 7.41
CA ASN A 27 4.16 -0.49 6.21
C ASN A 27 4.22 -1.41 4.99
N ALA A 28 3.21 -2.28 4.85
CA ALA A 28 3.19 -3.32 3.83
C ALA A 28 3.18 -2.73 2.41
N MET A 29 4.28 -2.91 1.70
CA MET A 29 4.42 -2.54 0.29
C MET A 29 4.35 -3.74 -0.66
N ASN A 30 4.20 -4.95 -0.11
CA ASN A 30 4.25 -6.21 -0.84
C ASN A 30 5.64 -6.49 -1.45
N ASP A 31 6.69 -6.17 -0.69
CA ASP A 31 8.08 -6.28 -1.12
C ASP A 31 8.54 -7.72 -1.25
N ALA A 32 9.27 -8.02 -2.32
CA ALA A 32 10.08 -9.22 -2.43
C ALA A 32 11.30 -9.15 -1.50
N PRO A 33 11.99 -10.28 -1.20
CA PRO A 33 13.15 -10.31 -0.30
C PRO A 33 14.25 -9.29 -0.63
N LYS A 34 14.50 -9.01 -1.90
CA LYS A 34 15.44 -7.98 -2.33
C LYS A 34 15.07 -6.56 -1.85
N GLY A 35 13.78 -6.26 -1.71
CA GLY A 35 13.27 -4.97 -1.21
C GLY A 35 13.41 -4.83 0.29
N THR A 36 13.65 -5.92 1.01
CA THR A 36 13.90 -5.95 2.45
C THR A 36 15.38 -5.93 2.81
N LYS A 37 16.27 -5.80 1.82
CA LYS A 37 17.72 -5.69 2.00
C LYS A 37 18.17 -4.25 2.18
N ARG A 38 19.22 -4.08 2.98
CA ARG A 38 20.02 -2.84 3.06
C ARG A 38 21.41 -3.11 2.49
N ARG A 39 22.03 -2.06 1.95
CA ARG A 39 23.42 -2.10 1.49
C ARG A 39 24.32 -1.35 2.47
N ARG A 40 25.42 -1.98 2.84
CA ARG A 40 26.50 -1.35 3.62
C ARG A 40 27.83 -1.63 2.91
N GLY A 41 28.38 -0.64 2.19
CA GLY A 41 29.47 -0.87 1.26
C GLY A 41 29.04 -1.83 0.15
N ASP A 42 29.79 -2.89 -0.08
CA ASP A 42 29.48 -3.93 -1.07
C ASP A 42 28.64 -5.09 -0.52
N GLU A 43 28.39 -5.11 0.77
CA GLU A 43 27.60 -6.15 1.42
C GLU A 43 26.11 -5.83 1.40
N LEU A 44 25.30 -6.88 1.16
CA LEU A 44 23.84 -6.85 1.26
C LEU A 44 23.43 -7.65 2.47
N PHE A 45 22.69 -7.06 3.36
CA PHE A 45 22.11 -7.71 4.55
C PHE A 45 20.63 -7.41 4.69
N CYS A 46 19.91 -8.27 5.41
CA CYS A 46 18.50 -8.07 5.68
C CYS A 46 18.29 -6.91 6.65
N ARG A 47 17.24 -6.11 6.45
CA ARG A 47 16.93 -4.96 7.32
C ARG A 47 16.66 -5.34 8.76
N ASP A 48 16.11 -6.54 8.97
CA ASP A 48 15.77 -7.09 10.29
C ASP A 48 16.94 -7.85 10.96
N GLY A 49 18.13 -7.82 10.34
CA GLY A 49 19.34 -8.49 10.85
C GLY A 49 19.35 -10.02 10.73
N LYS A 50 18.33 -10.62 10.12
CA LYS A 50 18.27 -12.06 9.92
C LYS A 50 19.15 -12.53 8.76
N GLU A 51 19.52 -13.79 8.74
CA GLU A 51 20.27 -14.40 7.64
C GLU A 51 19.42 -14.46 6.35
N THR A 52 18.14 -14.80 6.49
CA THR A 52 17.17 -14.83 5.38
C THR A 52 16.25 -13.64 5.46
N CYS A 53 16.21 -12.87 4.38
CA CYS A 53 15.38 -11.67 4.32
C CYS A 53 13.90 -12.02 4.23
N GLU A 54 13.09 -11.26 4.95
CA GLU A 54 11.64 -11.38 4.98
C GLU A 54 11.02 -11.12 3.60
N ASP A 55 10.08 -11.96 3.20
CA ASP A 55 9.26 -11.75 2.01
C ASP A 55 7.89 -11.22 2.41
N CYS A 56 7.67 -9.92 2.26
CA CYS A 56 6.40 -9.30 2.63
C CYS A 56 5.21 -9.77 1.80
N ARG A 57 5.45 -10.45 0.67
CA ARG A 57 4.37 -11.05 -0.15
C ARG A 57 3.74 -12.26 0.51
N GLU A 58 4.51 -12.94 1.37
CA GLU A 58 4.07 -14.12 2.14
C GLU A 58 3.38 -13.74 3.47
N THR A 59 3.32 -12.45 3.80
CA THR A 59 2.64 -12.00 5.01
C THR A 59 1.14 -12.26 4.89
N GLU A 60 0.58 -12.95 5.88
CA GLU A 60 -0.86 -13.18 5.95
C GLU A 60 -1.61 -11.84 5.97
N PHE A 61 -2.61 -11.73 5.09
CA PHE A 61 -3.34 -10.47 4.90
C PHE A 61 -3.95 -9.93 6.20
N GLU A 62 -4.45 -10.80 7.04
CA GLU A 62 -5.13 -10.48 8.30
C GLU A 62 -4.18 -9.90 9.36
N LYS A 63 -2.87 -10.18 9.24
CA LYS A 63 -1.83 -9.63 10.11
C LYS A 63 -1.42 -8.21 9.71
N ILE A 64 -1.71 -7.80 8.49
CA ILE A 64 -1.29 -6.49 7.96
C ILE A 64 -2.17 -5.39 8.59
N LYS A 65 -1.53 -4.40 9.19
CA LYS A 65 -2.18 -3.28 9.89
C LYS A 65 -2.23 -2.01 9.05
N SER A 66 -1.21 -1.77 8.22
CA SER A 66 -1.21 -0.64 7.31
C SER A 66 -0.51 -0.97 6.00
N VAL A 67 -0.99 -0.36 4.91
CA VAL A 67 -0.51 -0.58 3.56
C VAL A 67 0.04 0.71 2.96
N HIS A 68 1.24 0.63 2.43
CA HIS A 68 1.84 1.70 1.64
C HIS A 68 1.76 1.35 0.15
N PHE A 69 0.81 1.93 -0.53
CA PHE A 69 0.57 1.70 -1.94
C PHE A 69 1.70 2.25 -2.83
N THR A 70 2.79 1.51 -2.95
CA THR A 70 3.93 1.80 -3.81
C THR A 70 4.07 0.75 -4.90
N LEU A 71 4.43 -0.48 -4.57
CA LEU A 71 4.57 -1.57 -5.54
C LEU A 71 3.21 -2.03 -6.09
N CYS A 72 2.19 -2.05 -5.25
CA CYS A 72 0.82 -2.32 -5.68
C CYS A 72 0.18 -1.18 -6.48
N GLN A 73 0.91 -0.08 -6.70
CA GLN A 73 0.39 1.16 -7.30
C GLN A 73 -0.71 1.81 -6.44
N LYS A 74 -1.06 3.03 -6.79
CA LYS A 74 -2.09 3.80 -6.05
C LYS A 74 -3.49 3.33 -6.46
N PRO A 75 -4.40 3.02 -5.51
CA PRO A 75 -5.75 2.55 -5.85
C PRO A 75 -6.49 3.46 -6.82
N TRP A 76 -6.38 4.77 -6.62
CA TRP A 76 -7.08 5.76 -7.44
C TRP A 76 -6.57 5.92 -8.88
N ILE A 77 -5.47 5.26 -9.26
CA ILE A 77 -5.03 5.17 -10.67
C ILE A 77 -5.55 3.90 -11.35
N CYS A 78 -6.31 3.09 -10.65
CA CYS A 78 -6.94 1.88 -11.19
C CYS A 78 -5.96 0.94 -11.94
N PRO A 79 -4.85 0.52 -11.29
CA PRO A 79 -3.80 -0.22 -11.98
C PRO A 79 -4.23 -1.65 -12.31
N ARG A 80 -3.96 -2.09 -13.54
CA ARG A 80 -4.30 -3.46 -13.99
C ARG A 80 -3.25 -4.50 -13.61
N HIS A 81 -1.98 -4.17 -13.83
CA HIS A 81 -0.89 -5.12 -13.66
C HIS A 81 -0.62 -5.52 -12.21
N SER A 82 -0.83 -4.63 -11.25
CA SER A 82 -0.64 -4.94 -9.83
C SER A 82 -1.66 -5.96 -9.29
N LEU A 83 -2.78 -6.15 -9.99
CA LEU A 83 -3.80 -7.14 -9.62
C LEU A 83 -3.34 -8.59 -9.79
N GLN A 84 -2.24 -8.83 -10.49
CA GLN A 84 -1.65 -10.16 -10.63
C GLN A 84 -1.07 -10.67 -9.29
N GLN A 85 -0.74 -9.76 -8.38
CA GLN A 85 -0.22 -10.11 -7.05
C GLN A 85 -1.37 -10.25 -6.05
N PRO A 86 -1.51 -11.41 -5.36
CA PRO A 86 -2.67 -11.70 -4.51
C PRO A 86 -2.92 -10.65 -3.42
N ASN A 87 -1.87 -10.24 -2.70
CA ASN A 87 -2.01 -9.23 -1.65
C ASN A 87 -2.36 -7.85 -2.21
N CYS A 88 -1.75 -7.45 -3.35
CA CYS A 88 -2.12 -6.20 -4.01
C CYS A 88 -3.60 -6.15 -4.37
N ARG A 89 -4.14 -7.26 -4.90
CA ARG A 89 -5.57 -7.39 -5.21
C ARG A 89 -6.44 -7.22 -3.95
N LYS A 90 -6.09 -7.88 -2.85
CA LYS A 90 -6.80 -7.75 -1.57
C LYS A 90 -6.74 -6.31 -1.03
N PHE A 91 -5.57 -5.66 -1.07
CA PHE A 91 -5.42 -4.27 -0.65
C PHE A 91 -6.29 -3.30 -1.45
N MET A 92 -6.30 -3.47 -2.79
CA MET A 92 -7.17 -2.68 -3.67
C MET A 92 -8.64 -2.86 -3.31
N LYS A 93 -9.08 -4.11 -3.18
CA LYS A 93 -10.46 -4.42 -2.81
C LYS A 93 -10.86 -3.78 -1.48
N SER A 94 -10.02 -3.89 -0.45
CA SER A 94 -10.27 -3.28 0.86
C SER A 94 -10.33 -1.76 0.79
N TRP A 95 -9.42 -1.13 0.04
CA TRP A 95 -9.42 0.32 -0.14
C TRP A 95 -10.70 0.81 -0.82
N PHE A 96 -11.14 0.13 -1.88
CA PHE A 96 -12.38 0.50 -2.58
C PHE A 96 -13.63 0.27 -1.73
N ALA A 97 -13.66 -0.80 -0.91
CA ALA A 97 -14.74 -1.03 0.02
C ALA A 97 -14.86 0.09 1.06
N ILE A 98 -13.73 0.50 1.66
CA ILE A 98 -13.68 1.62 2.61
C ILE A 98 -14.10 2.91 1.92
N ARG A 99 -13.60 3.17 0.73
CA ARG A 99 -13.93 4.36 -0.04
C ARG A 99 -15.41 4.43 -0.38
N LYS A 100 -15.99 3.33 -0.86
CA LYS A 100 -17.42 3.24 -1.16
C LYS A 100 -18.27 3.56 0.08
N ASN A 101 -17.95 2.94 1.22
CA ASN A 101 -18.67 3.20 2.47
C ASN A 101 -18.55 4.67 2.91
N LEU A 102 -17.40 5.30 2.68
CA LEU A 102 -17.20 6.71 2.99
C LEU A 102 -18.04 7.61 2.08
N ASP A 103 -18.04 7.33 0.78
CA ASP A 103 -18.82 8.09 -0.20
C ASP A 103 -20.33 7.98 0.10
N GLU A 104 -20.83 6.78 0.41
CA GLU A 104 -22.21 6.57 0.81
C GLU A 104 -22.60 7.36 2.06
N LYS A 105 -21.75 7.34 3.10
CA LYS A 105 -21.98 8.11 4.34
C LYS A 105 -22.01 9.62 4.13
N ASN A 106 -21.28 10.11 3.13
CA ASN A 106 -21.24 11.53 2.80
C ASN A 106 -22.24 11.93 1.70
N GLY A 107 -23.15 11.04 1.30
CA GLY A 107 -24.17 11.31 0.28
C GLY A 107 -23.59 11.51 -1.12
N VAL A 108 -22.37 11.04 -1.37
CA VAL A 108 -21.75 11.08 -2.70
C VAL A 108 -22.31 9.94 -3.54
N GLU A 109 -23.01 10.28 -4.62
CA GLU A 109 -23.47 9.29 -5.59
C GLU A 109 -22.27 8.62 -6.26
N THR A 110 -22.05 7.33 -5.97
CA THR A 110 -21.13 6.51 -6.73
C THR A 110 -21.80 6.11 -8.02
N SER A 111 -21.45 6.75 -9.15
CA SER A 111 -21.99 6.35 -10.44
C SER A 111 -21.59 4.92 -10.76
N THR A 112 -22.58 4.07 -10.92
CA THR A 112 -22.42 2.68 -11.37
C THR A 112 -22.26 2.56 -12.89
N GLU A 113 -22.21 3.66 -13.60
CA GLU A 113 -22.11 3.70 -15.05
C GLU A 113 -20.69 3.38 -15.50
N ASN A 114 -20.56 2.41 -16.41
CA ASN A 114 -19.34 1.96 -17.08
C ASN A 114 -18.41 1.01 -16.29
N ILE A 115 -18.99 -0.06 -15.82
CA ILE A 115 -18.31 -1.02 -14.97
C ILE A 115 -17.97 -2.29 -15.73
N ASN A 116 -16.90 -2.29 -16.50
CA ASN A 116 -16.38 -3.53 -17.11
C ASN A 116 -14.96 -3.86 -16.69
N PHE A 117 -14.45 -3.23 -15.65
CA PHE A 117 -13.06 -3.40 -15.26
C PHE A 117 -12.92 -3.90 -13.83
N HIS A 118 -12.77 -5.23 -13.68
CA HIS A 118 -12.50 -5.87 -12.38
C HIS A 118 -13.44 -5.41 -11.25
N ASN A 119 -14.75 -5.46 -11.47
CA ASN A 119 -15.78 -5.01 -10.52
C ASN A 119 -15.65 -5.62 -9.12
N ASP A 120 -15.16 -6.84 -9.05
CA ASP A 120 -14.90 -7.55 -7.79
C ASP A 120 -13.78 -6.89 -6.97
N VAL A 121 -12.91 -6.10 -7.59
CA VAL A 121 -11.79 -5.38 -6.97
C VAL A 121 -12.10 -3.91 -6.78
N PHE A 122 -12.52 -3.23 -7.84
CA PHE A 122 -12.71 -1.77 -7.86
C PHE A 122 -14.11 -1.31 -7.50
N GLN A 123 -15.04 -2.23 -7.32
CA GLN A 123 -16.43 -1.97 -6.92
C GLN A 123 -17.13 -0.85 -7.71
N GLY A 124 -16.87 -0.80 -9.01
CA GLY A 124 -17.46 0.18 -9.89
C GLY A 124 -16.86 1.59 -9.87
N LEU A 125 -15.80 1.81 -9.12
CA LEU A 125 -15.14 3.12 -9.01
C LEU A 125 -14.08 3.37 -10.09
N CYS A 126 -13.70 2.34 -10.84
CA CYS A 126 -12.74 2.42 -11.95
C CYS A 126 -13.40 2.07 -13.27
N THR A 127 -13.16 2.89 -14.29
CA THR A 127 -13.51 2.54 -15.67
C THR A 127 -12.37 1.82 -16.36
N GLY A 128 -12.61 1.20 -17.52
CA GLY A 128 -11.60 0.51 -18.32
C GLY A 128 -10.41 1.37 -18.77
N GLN A 129 -10.50 2.71 -18.63
CA GLN A 129 -9.48 3.66 -19.05
C GLN A 129 -8.52 4.10 -17.93
N GLY A 130 -8.68 3.59 -16.71
CA GLY A 130 -7.77 3.84 -15.59
C GLY A 130 -7.97 5.18 -14.89
N ALA A 131 -6.89 5.84 -14.48
CA ALA A 131 -6.88 6.99 -13.58
C ALA A 131 -7.76 8.20 -13.98
N GLN A 132 -8.05 8.35 -15.24
CA GLN A 132 -8.80 9.51 -15.74
C GLN A 132 -10.28 9.51 -15.32
N ASN A 133 -10.79 8.37 -14.86
CA ASN A 133 -12.19 8.18 -14.55
C ASN A 133 -12.49 7.83 -13.09
N TYR A 134 -11.47 7.91 -12.22
CA TYR A 134 -11.71 7.85 -10.79
C TYR A 134 -12.32 9.17 -10.32
N LYS A 135 -13.57 9.14 -9.85
CA LYS A 135 -14.19 10.31 -9.21
C LYS A 135 -13.51 10.56 -7.87
N ARG A 136 -12.84 11.68 -7.73
CA ARG A 136 -12.33 12.14 -6.43
C ARG A 136 -13.50 12.57 -5.56
N TYR A 137 -13.38 12.31 -4.27
CA TYR A 137 -14.21 12.99 -3.29
C TYR A 137 -13.89 14.49 -3.43
N LEU A 138 -14.90 15.25 -3.81
CA LEU A 138 -14.84 16.71 -3.77
C LEU A 138 -15.54 17.11 -2.48
N GLU A 139 -14.83 17.78 -1.58
CA GLU A 139 -15.49 18.41 -0.45
C GLU A 139 -16.63 19.29 -0.98
N PRO A 140 -17.84 19.22 -0.37
CA PRO A 140 -18.91 20.14 -0.72
C PRO A 140 -18.40 21.57 -0.50
N ALA A 141 -18.61 22.40 -1.53
CA ALA A 141 -18.25 23.82 -1.48
C ALA A 141 -18.99 24.57 -0.38
#